data_84da7165f15ba9e9f8f31a656e95a507
#
_entry.id   84da7165f15ba9e9f8f31a656e95a507
#
_cell.length_a   1.000
_cell.length_b   1.000
_cell.length_c   1.000
_cell.angle_alpha   90.00
_cell.angle_beta   90.00
_cell.angle_gamma   90.00
#
_symmetry.space_group_name_H-M   'P 1'
#
loop_
_entity.id
_entity.type
_entity.pdbx_description
1 polymer ?
#
loop_
_entity_poly.entity_id
_entity_poly.type
_entity_poly.pdbx_seq_one_letter_code
_entity_poly.pdbx_strand_id
1 'polypeptide(L)'
;MATVELSFTPLPAHVRTARLVAAAVARRSGVDESLLDEVRLAVGEACSRAVEEHRLHCPTEPVRLALTEMGGRFEVEVTDTSMAGGAEGGPAYPPGFGIAVIAGLADDVQISETSAGTSIRMSWPSAVTAS
;
A
#
# COMPACT_ATOMS: atom_id res chain seq x y z
N MET A 1 19.56 -3.81 3.21
CA MET A 1 18.12 -3.58 3.29
C MET A 1 17.84 -2.11 3.53
N ALA A 2 16.96 -1.53 2.74
CA ALA A 2 16.61 -0.13 2.88
C ALA A 2 15.11 -0.01 3.03
N THR A 3 14.67 0.81 3.97
CA THR A 3 13.25 1.02 4.23
C THR A 3 12.97 2.52 4.26
N VAL A 4 11.92 2.91 3.54
CA VAL A 4 11.42 4.28 3.56
C VAL A 4 10.03 4.23 4.17
N GLU A 5 9.79 5.07 5.16
CA GLU A 5 8.49 5.11 5.81
C GLU A 5 7.84 6.46 5.58
N LEU A 6 6.56 6.42 5.28
CA LEU A 6 5.74 7.61 5.08
C LEU A 6 4.51 7.52 5.95
N SER A 7 4.05 8.66 6.42
CA SER A 7 2.73 8.73 7.01
C SER A 7 2.06 9.99 6.51
N PHE A 8 0.77 9.91 6.25
CA PHE A 8 0.06 11.06 5.70
C PHE A 8 -1.37 11.10 6.20
N THR A 9 -1.90 12.32 6.29
CA THR A 9 -3.30 12.52 6.66
C THR A 9 -4.19 11.84 5.63
N PRO A 10 -5.35 11.29 6.07
CA PRO A 10 -6.22 10.54 5.15
C PRO A 10 -7.00 11.45 4.21
N LEU A 11 -6.28 12.04 3.26
CA LEU A 11 -6.86 12.89 2.23
C LEU A 11 -6.59 12.28 0.87
N PRO A 12 -7.58 12.27 -0.02
CA PRO A 12 -7.40 11.68 -1.36
C PRO A 12 -6.22 12.27 -2.12
N ALA A 13 -5.94 13.55 -1.93
CA ALA A 13 -4.82 14.20 -2.63
C ALA A 13 -3.47 13.57 -2.28
N HIS A 14 -3.34 13.01 -1.08
CA HIS A 14 -2.08 12.41 -0.65
C HIS A 14 -1.83 11.04 -1.27
N VAL A 15 -2.87 10.40 -1.80
CA VAL A 15 -2.70 9.13 -2.49
C VAL A 15 -1.81 9.30 -3.71
N ARG A 16 -1.96 10.41 -4.41
CA ARG A 16 -1.12 10.69 -5.57
C ARG A 16 0.35 10.77 -5.18
N THR A 17 0.64 11.46 -4.08
CA THR A 17 2.01 11.58 -3.60
C THR A 17 2.57 10.21 -3.23
N ALA A 18 1.78 9.40 -2.56
CA ALA A 18 2.20 8.05 -2.18
C ALA A 18 2.53 7.20 -3.41
N ARG A 19 1.71 7.30 -4.46
CA ARG A 19 1.98 6.57 -5.69
C ARG A 19 3.29 7.00 -6.35
N LEU A 20 3.55 8.29 -6.37
CA LEU A 20 4.76 8.82 -6.99
C LEU A 20 5.99 8.41 -6.21
N VAL A 21 5.93 8.47 -4.89
CA VAL A 21 7.05 8.04 -4.04
C VAL A 21 7.30 6.55 -4.23
N ALA A 22 6.24 5.75 -4.24
CA ALA A 22 6.39 4.31 -4.41
C ALA A 22 7.06 3.96 -5.74
N ALA A 23 6.64 4.62 -6.83
CA ALA A 23 7.24 4.38 -8.13
C ALA A 23 8.72 4.80 -8.15
N ALA A 24 9.06 5.91 -7.51
CA ALA A 24 10.45 6.37 -7.47
C ALA A 24 11.32 5.41 -6.69
N VAL A 25 10.84 4.93 -5.54
CA VAL A 25 11.61 3.98 -4.74
C VAL A 25 11.72 2.64 -5.46
N ALA A 26 10.65 2.20 -6.11
CA ALA A 26 10.67 0.98 -6.90
C ALA A 26 11.73 1.04 -7.99
N ARG A 27 11.79 2.16 -8.71
CA ARG A 27 12.78 2.33 -9.76
C ARG A 27 14.19 2.26 -9.21
N ARG A 28 14.44 2.92 -8.09
CA ARG A 28 15.74 2.88 -7.44
C ARG A 28 16.10 1.48 -6.96
N SER A 29 15.10 0.71 -6.58
CA SER A 29 15.32 -0.64 -6.08
C SER A 29 15.54 -1.66 -7.20
N GLY A 30 15.39 -1.25 -8.44
CA GLY A 30 15.62 -2.14 -9.55
C GLY A 30 14.40 -2.87 -10.04
N VAL A 31 13.21 -2.40 -9.73
CA VAL A 31 11.99 -2.96 -10.31
C VAL A 31 11.99 -2.62 -11.80
N ASP A 32 11.66 -3.61 -12.61
CA ASP A 32 11.68 -3.43 -14.07
C ASP A 32 10.72 -2.32 -14.48
N GLU A 33 11.12 -1.55 -15.49
CA GLU A 33 10.34 -0.42 -15.97
C GLU A 33 8.93 -0.86 -16.37
N SER A 34 8.79 -2.07 -16.91
CA SER A 34 7.49 -2.57 -17.32
C SER A 34 6.53 -2.82 -16.17
N LEU A 35 7.03 -2.87 -14.94
CA LEU A 35 6.20 -3.12 -13.78
C LEU A 35 5.84 -1.85 -13.01
N LEU A 36 6.43 -0.71 -13.35
CA LEU A 36 6.23 0.51 -12.56
C LEU A 36 4.79 1.01 -12.58
N ASP A 37 4.08 0.84 -13.69
CA ASP A 37 2.68 1.23 -13.73
C ASP A 37 1.84 0.36 -12.81
N GLU A 38 2.16 -0.93 -12.75
CA GLU A 38 1.46 -1.84 -11.85
C GLU A 38 1.71 -1.47 -10.40
N VAL A 39 2.95 -1.07 -10.07
CA VAL A 39 3.26 -0.60 -8.72
C VAL A 39 2.41 0.62 -8.38
N ARG A 40 2.36 1.60 -9.28
CA ARG A 40 1.59 2.81 -9.04
C ARG A 40 0.11 2.51 -8.82
N LEU A 41 -0.45 1.66 -9.66
CA LEU A 41 -1.87 1.34 -9.57
C LEU A 41 -2.20 0.56 -8.30
N ALA A 42 -1.37 -0.43 -7.96
CA ALA A 42 -1.61 -1.23 -6.78
C ALA A 42 -1.48 -0.41 -5.50
N VAL A 43 -0.43 0.40 -5.41
CA VAL A 43 -0.21 1.27 -4.25
C VAL A 43 -1.33 2.30 -4.15
N GLY A 44 -1.74 2.85 -5.29
CA GLY A 44 -2.84 3.80 -5.31
C GLY A 44 -4.12 3.20 -4.79
N GLU A 45 -4.42 1.96 -5.19
CA GLU A 45 -5.63 1.29 -4.74
C GLU A 45 -5.58 1.01 -3.24
N ALA A 46 -4.44 0.50 -2.76
CA ALA A 46 -4.30 0.20 -1.34
C ALA A 46 -4.38 1.46 -0.49
N CYS A 47 -3.76 2.54 -0.93
CA CYS A 47 -3.79 3.80 -0.21
C CYS A 47 -5.18 4.44 -0.24
N SER A 48 -5.88 4.36 -1.38
CA SER A 48 -7.23 4.89 -1.47
C SER A 48 -8.17 4.18 -0.51
N ARG A 49 -8.04 2.86 -0.41
CA ARG A 49 -8.82 2.09 0.54
C ARG A 49 -8.54 2.53 1.97
N ALA A 50 -7.26 2.68 2.32
CA ALA A 50 -6.89 3.08 3.67
C ALA A 50 -7.38 4.49 4.00
N VAL A 51 -7.28 5.41 3.04
CA VAL A 51 -7.77 6.77 3.22
C VAL A 51 -9.26 6.78 3.47
N GLU A 52 -10.02 5.99 2.69
CA GLU A 52 -11.46 5.97 2.86
C GLU A 52 -11.85 5.39 4.21
N GLU A 53 -11.18 4.34 4.64
CA GLU A 53 -11.43 3.76 5.96
C GLU A 53 -11.15 4.77 7.07
N HIS A 54 -10.04 5.49 6.97
CA HIS A 54 -9.70 6.49 7.98
C HIS A 54 -10.67 7.67 7.98
N ARG A 55 -11.11 8.09 6.81
CA ARG A 55 -12.06 9.20 6.74
C ARG A 55 -13.38 8.85 7.42
N LEU A 56 -13.78 7.60 7.29
CA LEU A 56 -15.04 7.16 7.88
C LEU A 56 -14.93 6.88 9.37
N HIS A 57 -13.80 6.37 9.81
CA HIS A 57 -13.71 5.81 11.16
C HIS A 57 -12.68 6.47 12.07
N CYS A 58 -11.63 7.05 11.51
CA CYS A 58 -10.59 7.67 12.33
C CYS A 58 -9.88 8.79 11.55
N PRO A 59 -10.61 9.87 11.26
CA PRO A 59 -10.07 10.91 10.35
C PRO A 59 -8.86 11.65 10.87
N THR A 60 -8.53 11.52 12.15
CA THR A 60 -7.35 12.18 12.69
C THR A 60 -6.11 11.29 12.67
N GLU A 61 -6.27 10.01 12.32
CA GLU A 61 -5.14 9.09 12.30
C GLU A 61 -4.50 9.04 10.93
N PRO A 62 -3.17 9.07 10.85
CA PRO A 62 -2.50 9.01 9.54
C PRO A 62 -2.50 7.59 8.97
N VAL A 63 -2.48 7.51 7.66
CA VAL A 63 -2.23 6.27 6.95
C VAL A 63 -0.72 6.07 6.87
N ARG A 64 -0.24 4.86 7.05
CA ARG A 64 1.18 4.56 7.06
C ARG A 64 1.56 3.71 5.86
N LEU A 65 2.73 3.98 5.33
CA LEU A 65 3.27 3.30 4.16
C LEU A 65 4.73 2.97 4.44
N ALA A 66 5.11 1.71 4.23
CA ALA A 66 6.50 1.29 4.36
C ALA A 66 6.94 0.68 3.05
N LEU A 67 8.08 1.14 2.54
CA LEU A 67 8.64 0.69 1.27
C LEU A 67 9.99 0.06 1.58
N THR A 68 10.17 -1.20 1.24
CA THR A 68 11.37 -1.94 1.61
C THR A 68 11.92 -2.67 0.40
N GLU A 69 13.23 -2.60 0.23
CA GLU A 69 13.92 -3.39 -0.77
C GLU A 69 14.78 -4.41 -0.02
N MET A 70 14.58 -5.68 -0.30
CA MET A 70 15.28 -6.73 0.40
C MET A 70 15.30 -8.01 -0.43
N GLY A 71 16.49 -8.54 -0.63
CA GLY A 71 16.63 -9.86 -1.23
C GLY A 71 16.04 -10.01 -2.62
N GLY A 72 16.14 -9.01 -3.45
CA GLY A 72 15.60 -9.08 -4.80
C GLY A 72 14.10 -8.84 -4.87
N ARG A 73 13.52 -8.34 -3.81
CA ARG A 73 12.10 -7.98 -3.77
C ARG A 73 11.93 -6.54 -3.36
N PHE A 74 11.00 -5.86 -3.99
CA PHE A 74 10.52 -4.56 -3.56
C PHE A 74 9.15 -4.75 -2.94
N GLU A 75 8.97 -4.29 -1.72
CA GLU A 75 7.76 -4.52 -0.98
C GLU A 75 7.16 -3.21 -0.50
N VAL A 76 5.84 -3.10 -0.62
CA VAL A 76 5.10 -1.95 -0.11
C VAL A 76 4.07 -2.46 0.87
N GLU A 77 4.07 -1.91 2.07
CA GLU A 77 3.07 -2.25 3.07
C GLU A 77 2.26 -1.01 3.40
N VAL A 78 0.96 -1.09 3.20
CA VAL A 78 0.03 -0.01 3.54
C VAL A 78 -0.75 -0.45 4.77
N THR A 79 -0.66 0.34 5.83
CA THR A 79 -1.30 0.01 7.10
C THR A 79 -2.34 1.06 7.45
N ASP A 80 -3.56 0.62 7.69
CA ASP A 80 -4.56 1.48 8.27
C ASP A 80 -4.80 1.05 9.70
N THR A 81 -5.18 2.01 10.53
CA THR A 81 -5.41 1.74 11.94
C THR A 81 -6.90 1.84 12.27
N SER A 82 -7.75 1.73 11.26
CA SER A 82 -9.17 1.79 11.49
C SER A 82 -9.62 0.60 12.32
N MET A 83 -10.19 0.88 13.45
CA MET A 83 -10.66 -0.16 14.36
C MET A 83 -12.05 -0.64 14.02
N ALA A 84 -12.67 -0.02 13.06
CA ALA A 84 -14.06 -0.30 12.79
C ALA A 84 -14.27 -1.48 11.89
N GLY A 85 -13.19 -2.09 11.51
CA GLY A 85 -13.20 -3.09 10.45
C GLY A 85 -14.25 -4.10 10.54
N GLY A 86 -14.91 -4.40 11.23
CA GLY A 86 -15.95 -5.37 11.12
C GLY A 86 -17.22 -4.93 11.73
N ALA A 87 -17.23 -3.78 12.22
CA ALA A 87 -18.38 -3.48 13.01
C ALA A 87 -19.46 -2.81 12.20
N GLU A 88 -19.91 -1.74 12.64
CA GLU A 88 -21.01 -1.07 12.02
C GLU A 88 -20.54 -0.26 10.87
N GLY A 89 -21.36 -0.02 9.94
CA GLY A 89 -21.05 0.82 8.82
C GLY A 89 -20.38 0.12 7.67
N GLY A 90 -19.77 -1.00 7.89
CA GLY A 90 -19.14 -1.77 6.84
C GLY A 90 -18.04 -1.02 6.12
N PRO A 91 -17.41 -1.63 5.14
CA PRO A 91 -16.35 -1.00 4.36
C PRO A 91 -16.93 -0.01 3.36
N ALA A 92 -16.12 0.96 2.95
CA ALA A 92 -16.50 1.94 1.95
C ALA A 92 -16.66 1.32 0.57
N TYR A 93 -15.97 0.23 0.31
CA TYR A 93 -16.08 -0.51 -0.94
C TYR A 93 -16.78 -1.82 -0.69
N PRO A 94 -17.31 -2.44 -1.74
CA PRO A 94 -17.74 -3.83 -1.61
C PRO A 94 -16.57 -4.67 -1.13
N PRO A 95 -16.80 -5.63 -0.24
CA PRO A 95 -15.72 -6.45 0.29
C PRO A 95 -14.91 -7.10 -0.82
N GLY A 96 -13.59 -6.96 -0.73
CA GLY A 96 -12.70 -7.59 -1.69
C GLY A 96 -12.50 -6.85 -3.01
N PHE A 97 -13.24 -5.79 -3.25
CA PHE A 97 -13.14 -5.10 -4.53
C PHE A 97 -11.75 -4.54 -4.77
N GLY A 98 -11.27 -3.71 -3.87
CA GLY A 98 -9.93 -3.12 -4.01
C GLY A 98 -8.84 -4.17 -3.93
N ILE A 99 -9.04 -5.17 -3.11
CA ILE A 99 -8.07 -6.25 -2.95
C ILE A 99 -7.96 -7.07 -4.22
N ALA A 100 -9.07 -7.30 -4.91
CA ALA A 100 -9.03 -8.01 -6.18
C ALA A 100 -8.18 -7.28 -7.23
N VAL A 101 -8.29 -5.95 -7.27
CA VAL A 101 -7.49 -5.14 -8.18
C VAL A 101 -6.02 -5.26 -7.82
N ILE A 102 -5.70 -5.14 -6.53
CA ILE A 102 -4.32 -5.24 -6.06
C ILE A 102 -3.74 -6.61 -6.40
N ALA A 103 -4.51 -7.67 -6.18
CA ALA A 103 -4.05 -9.03 -6.47
C ALA A 103 -3.77 -9.24 -7.95
N GLY A 104 -4.43 -8.49 -8.82
CA GLY A 104 -4.18 -8.57 -10.24
C GLY A 104 -2.99 -7.76 -10.70
N LEU A 105 -2.44 -6.88 -9.85
CA LEU A 105 -1.37 -5.98 -10.22
C LEU A 105 -0.04 -6.32 -9.55
N ALA A 106 -0.08 -6.82 -8.31
CA ALA A 106 1.15 -7.13 -7.60
C ALA A 106 1.54 -8.59 -7.86
N ASP A 107 2.84 -8.84 -7.81
CA ASP A 107 3.35 -10.17 -7.98
C ASP A 107 2.96 -11.06 -6.80
N ASP A 108 2.93 -10.49 -5.59
CA ASP A 108 2.52 -11.19 -4.40
C ASP A 108 1.79 -10.22 -3.48
N VAL A 109 0.73 -10.69 -2.82
CA VAL A 109 -0.07 -9.88 -1.92
C VAL A 109 -0.36 -10.66 -0.66
N GLN A 110 -0.15 -10.03 0.49
CA GLN A 110 -0.50 -10.60 1.78
C GLN A 110 -1.31 -9.59 2.56
N ILE A 111 -2.38 -10.04 3.18
CA ILE A 111 -3.26 -9.17 3.94
C ILE A 111 -3.33 -9.70 5.37
N SER A 112 -3.11 -8.80 6.33
CA SER A 112 -3.21 -9.13 7.74
C SER A 112 -4.25 -8.23 8.37
N GLU A 113 -5.22 -8.83 9.04
CA GLU A 113 -6.24 -8.08 9.76
C GLU A 113 -6.09 -8.37 11.24
N THR A 114 -6.01 -7.31 12.03
CA THR A 114 -5.91 -7.44 13.48
C THR A 114 -6.91 -6.47 14.11
N SER A 115 -7.02 -6.53 15.43
CA SER A 115 -7.88 -5.59 16.14
C SER A 115 -7.35 -4.16 16.01
N ALA A 116 -6.10 -3.99 15.62
CA ALA A 116 -5.51 -2.65 15.48
C ALA A 116 -5.69 -2.08 14.08
N GLY A 117 -6.14 -2.87 13.12
CA GLY A 117 -6.32 -2.39 11.75
C GLY A 117 -5.93 -3.44 10.72
N THR A 118 -5.75 -3.00 9.49
CA THR A 118 -5.43 -3.87 8.36
C THR A 118 -4.11 -3.45 7.74
N SER A 119 -3.32 -4.45 7.36
CA SER A 119 -2.06 -4.23 6.66
C SER A 119 -2.13 -4.98 5.33
N ILE A 120 -1.82 -4.29 4.24
CA ILE A 120 -1.76 -4.90 2.92
C ILE A 120 -0.31 -4.81 2.45
N ARG A 121 0.30 -5.96 2.22
CA ARG A 121 1.69 -6.05 1.78
C ARG A 121 1.72 -6.54 0.34
N MET A 122 2.34 -5.75 -0.52
CA MET A 122 2.44 -6.04 -1.94
C MET A 122 3.90 -6.11 -2.31
N SER A 123 4.28 -7.03 -3.20
CA SER A 123 5.68 -7.08 -3.59
C SER A 123 5.85 -7.43 -5.06
N TRP A 124 6.99 -7.03 -5.59
CA TRP A 124 7.40 -7.25 -6.97
C TRP A 124 8.87 -7.64 -7.00
N PRO A 125 9.31 -8.36 -8.03
CA PRO A 125 10.73 -8.64 -8.16
C PRO A 125 11.51 -7.37 -8.42
N SER A 126 12.71 -7.30 -7.87
CA SER A 126 13.62 -6.19 -8.12
C SER A 126 15.00 -6.75 -8.42
N ALA A 127 15.79 -5.99 -9.17
CA ALA A 127 17.12 -6.43 -9.52
C ALA A 127 17.99 -6.40 -8.27
N VAL A 128 18.72 -7.49 -8.03
CA VAL A 128 19.68 -7.50 -6.96
C VAL A 128 20.90 -6.76 -7.45
N THR A 129 21.23 -5.66 -6.79
CA THR A 129 22.46 -4.96 -7.14
C THR A 129 23.63 -5.81 -6.71
N ALA A 130 24.45 -6.13 -7.69
CA ALA A 130 25.64 -6.90 -7.41
C ALA A 130 26.68 -5.99 -6.79
N SER A 131 26.79 -5.77 -5.64
CA SER A 131 27.82 -4.93 -5.09
C SER A 131 28.39 -5.56 -3.83
#